data_2f12169d7b574542833be83e0917a82c
#
_entry.id   2f12169d7b574542833be83e0917a82c
#
_cell.length_a   1.000
_cell.length_b   1.000
_cell.length_c   1.000
_cell.angle_alpha   90.00
_cell.angle_beta   90.00
_cell.angle_gamma   90.00
#
_symmetry.space_group_name_H-M   'P 1'
#
loop_
_entity.id
_entity.type
_entity.pdbx_description
1 polymer ?
#
loop_
_entity_poly.entity_id
_entity_poly.type
_entity_poly.pdbx_seq_one_letter_code
_entity_poly.pdbx_strand_id
1 'polypeptide(L)'
;MSRNIQYKKLTDICEIITGEWGTEIKENSQNIVSVIRTTNFLNNGKIDIQNKELVKREMDKNKIEQKKLKKGDIIIEKSGGSPNQPVGRVVFFNLNSNDIFLCNNFTSILRIKEKINSKYIFYFLRNSYKNNKVLKFQNKTTGIINLKLQDYLNGSCIYLPELRIQNKVVNILDILESILEKNQNYLNYLKELTKSLFTRMFGDIKSNDKNWKIYKFSEKLKISSGGTPSKANKIYWENGTISWIGSNMCNDEIITKNDGKFITEEGLKNSSAKIYKMNTVIVALVGATIGKTGLLKFETSTNQNIAALEIKNMDYSSEFLFFLLQNLYYKFTELGGDTFKMANLSFIKNLPLISPPIELQNKFTERVEKIEKLKFEIEKSIEEAQKLYNSLISKYFDN
;
A
#
# COMPACT_ATOMS: atom_id res chain seq x y z
N MET A 1 8.08 42.70 -15.98
CA MET A 1 6.63 42.53 -15.69
C MET A 1 6.50 41.88 -14.33
N SER A 2 6.11 42.63 -13.30
CA SER A 2 5.86 42.11 -11.96
C SER A 2 4.68 41.14 -12.04
N ARG A 3 4.94 39.83 -11.78
CA ARG A 3 3.88 38.83 -11.62
C ARG A 3 3.07 39.25 -10.40
N ASN A 4 1.85 39.80 -10.60
CA ASN A 4 0.90 39.97 -9.51
C ASN A 4 0.60 38.61 -8.91
N ILE A 5 1.30 38.25 -7.83
CA ILE A 5 1.06 37.02 -7.07
C ILE A 5 -0.29 37.20 -6.38
N GLN A 6 -1.31 36.47 -6.82
CA GLN A 6 -2.67 36.56 -6.24
C GLN A 6 -2.84 35.37 -5.25
N TYR A 7 -2.79 35.71 -3.96
CA TYR A 7 -3.31 34.81 -2.92
C TYR A 7 -4.78 35.10 -2.68
N LYS A 8 -5.60 34.08 -2.62
CA LYS A 8 -7.04 34.17 -2.32
C LYS A 8 -7.40 33.30 -1.14
N LYS A 9 -8.29 33.77 -0.28
CA LYS A 9 -8.94 32.93 0.71
C LYS A 9 -9.90 31.96 0.02
N LEU A 10 -10.04 30.75 0.54
CA LEU A 10 -10.98 29.78 -0.03
C LEU A 10 -12.42 30.27 0.05
N THR A 11 -12.78 31.02 1.09
CA THR A 11 -14.10 31.66 1.22
C THR A 11 -14.45 32.64 0.06
N ASP A 12 -13.43 33.26 -0.55
CA ASP A 12 -13.65 34.20 -1.66
C ASP A 12 -13.94 33.51 -2.99
N ILE A 13 -13.51 32.22 -3.12
CA ILE A 13 -13.49 31.50 -4.38
C ILE A 13 -14.42 30.29 -4.43
N CYS A 14 -15.08 29.93 -3.34
CA CYS A 14 -16.05 28.84 -3.32
C CYS A 14 -17.36 29.23 -2.64
N GLU A 15 -18.42 28.58 -3.08
CA GLU A 15 -19.70 28.49 -2.40
C GLU A 15 -19.73 27.25 -1.52
N ILE A 16 -20.27 27.37 -0.30
CA ILE A 16 -20.39 26.25 0.65
C ILE A 16 -21.85 25.80 0.67
N ILE A 17 -22.11 24.55 0.28
CA ILE A 17 -23.45 23.96 0.30
C ILE A 17 -23.42 22.80 1.28
N THR A 18 -24.20 22.88 2.36
CA THR A 18 -24.29 21.81 3.37
C THR A 18 -25.02 20.61 2.79
N GLY A 19 -24.44 19.42 2.99
CA GLY A 19 -25.06 18.15 2.61
C GLY A 19 -26.38 17.89 3.34
N GLU A 20 -27.17 16.97 2.81
CA GLU A 20 -28.49 16.59 3.32
C GLU A 20 -28.62 15.06 3.32
N TRP A 21 -29.30 14.52 4.35
CA TRP A 21 -29.46 13.06 4.45
C TRP A 21 -30.72 12.54 3.77
N GLY A 22 -31.79 13.33 3.76
CA GLY A 22 -33.11 12.89 3.25
C GLY A 22 -33.84 11.96 4.20
N THR A 23 -34.90 11.36 3.70
CA THR A 23 -35.76 10.41 4.41
C THR A 23 -35.65 9.01 3.80
N GLU A 24 -36.15 8.01 4.51
CA GLU A 24 -36.21 6.63 4.00
C GLU A 24 -37.19 6.52 2.84
N ILE A 25 -36.85 5.67 1.88
CA ILE A 25 -37.68 5.39 0.72
C ILE A 25 -38.88 4.58 1.15
N LYS A 26 -40.08 5.00 0.72
CA LYS A 26 -41.37 4.31 0.87
C LYS A 26 -41.88 3.86 -0.49
N GLU A 27 -42.90 3.01 -0.51
CA GLU A 27 -43.47 2.47 -1.77
C GLU A 27 -43.89 3.54 -2.80
N ASN A 28 -44.25 4.75 -2.36
CA ASN A 28 -44.71 5.85 -3.22
C ASN A 28 -43.66 6.98 -3.37
N SER A 29 -42.39 6.75 -3.02
CA SER A 29 -41.34 7.74 -3.12
C SER A 29 -41.05 8.12 -4.57
N GLN A 30 -41.05 9.42 -4.90
CA GLN A 30 -40.89 9.91 -6.28
C GLN A 30 -39.53 10.53 -6.54
N ASN A 31 -38.91 11.17 -5.57
CA ASN A 31 -37.67 11.93 -5.73
C ASN A 31 -36.50 11.20 -5.05
N ILE A 32 -36.08 10.10 -5.69
CA ILE A 32 -35.02 9.25 -5.16
C ILE A 32 -33.66 9.77 -5.61
N VAL A 33 -32.75 9.93 -4.67
CA VAL A 33 -31.36 10.38 -4.87
C VAL A 33 -30.35 9.41 -4.28
N SER A 34 -29.17 9.37 -4.85
CA SER A 34 -28.02 8.62 -4.31
C SER A 34 -27.17 9.52 -3.41
N VAL A 35 -26.96 9.13 -2.15
CA VAL A 35 -26.25 9.94 -1.15
C VAL A 35 -24.84 9.43 -0.94
N ILE A 36 -23.84 10.27 -1.23
CA ILE A 36 -22.41 10.01 -0.97
C ILE A 36 -22.14 10.29 0.52
N ARG A 37 -21.48 9.35 1.18
CA ARG A 37 -21.09 9.43 2.59
C ARG A 37 -19.58 9.40 2.73
N THR A 38 -19.07 9.76 3.90
CA THR A 38 -17.63 9.67 4.25
C THR A 38 -17.06 8.26 4.11
N THR A 39 -17.91 7.22 4.21
CA THR A 39 -17.54 5.81 3.96
C THR A 39 -17.23 5.52 2.49
N ASN A 40 -17.72 6.36 1.56
CA ASN A 40 -17.40 6.27 0.14
C ASN A 40 -16.11 7.03 -0.24
N PHE A 41 -15.44 7.70 0.72
CA PHE A 41 -14.23 8.45 0.44
C PHE A 41 -13.00 7.53 0.44
N LEU A 42 -12.30 7.48 -0.68
CA LEU A 42 -10.98 6.86 -0.77
C LEU A 42 -9.87 7.87 -0.39
N ASN A 43 -8.77 7.36 0.15
CA ASN A 43 -7.64 8.22 0.57
C ASN A 43 -6.95 8.93 -0.60
N ASN A 44 -7.13 8.44 -1.83
CA ASN A 44 -6.65 9.10 -3.05
C ASN A 44 -7.56 10.24 -3.53
N GLY A 45 -8.66 10.53 -2.82
CA GLY A 45 -9.61 11.60 -3.15
C GLY A 45 -10.66 11.23 -4.20
N LYS A 46 -10.74 9.94 -4.57
CA LYS A 46 -11.81 9.39 -5.42
C LYS A 46 -12.99 8.94 -4.56
N ILE A 47 -14.15 8.78 -5.21
CA ILE A 47 -15.38 8.26 -4.60
C ILE A 47 -15.52 6.78 -4.96
N ASP A 48 -15.61 5.90 -3.95
CA ASP A 48 -15.85 4.47 -4.14
C ASP A 48 -17.35 4.19 -4.25
N ILE A 49 -17.77 3.83 -5.44
CA ILE A 49 -19.15 3.37 -5.72
C ILE A 49 -19.19 1.90 -6.16
N GLN A 50 -18.05 1.24 -6.26
CA GLN A 50 -17.95 -0.16 -6.67
C GLN A 50 -17.96 -1.12 -5.48
N ASN A 51 -17.18 -0.81 -4.44
CA ASN A 51 -17.06 -1.65 -3.26
C ASN A 51 -17.92 -1.14 -2.08
N LYS A 52 -18.44 0.09 -2.17
CA LYS A 52 -19.27 0.73 -1.16
C LYS A 52 -20.57 1.20 -1.78
N GLU A 53 -21.64 0.50 -1.44
CA GLU A 53 -22.99 0.83 -1.92
C GLU A 53 -23.37 2.26 -1.53
N LEU A 54 -23.99 2.97 -2.46
CA LEU A 54 -24.59 4.28 -2.23
C LEU A 54 -25.97 4.11 -1.60
N VAL A 55 -26.20 4.83 -0.53
CA VAL A 55 -27.52 4.83 0.10
C VAL A 55 -28.46 5.68 -0.73
N LYS A 56 -29.61 5.10 -1.11
CA LYS A 56 -30.70 5.83 -1.77
C LYS A 56 -31.63 6.42 -0.72
N ARG A 57 -32.05 7.66 -0.94
CA ARG A 57 -32.95 8.42 -0.07
C ARG A 57 -33.98 9.17 -0.88
N GLU A 58 -35.14 9.43 -0.25
CA GLU A 58 -36.11 10.37 -0.76
C GLU A 58 -35.77 11.80 -0.33
N MET A 59 -35.93 12.75 -1.22
CA MET A 59 -35.57 14.16 -0.99
C MET A 59 -36.59 15.10 -1.61
N ASP A 60 -36.89 16.19 -0.92
CA ASP A 60 -37.69 17.29 -1.47
C ASP A 60 -37.07 17.84 -2.77
N LYS A 61 -37.90 18.10 -3.78
CA LYS A 61 -37.46 18.55 -5.12
C LYS A 61 -36.68 19.87 -5.06
N ASN A 62 -37.07 20.83 -4.21
CA ASN A 62 -36.37 22.12 -4.11
C ASN A 62 -35.00 21.93 -3.46
N LYS A 63 -34.89 21.03 -2.47
CA LYS A 63 -33.61 20.68 -1.85
C LYS A 63 -32.69 19.96 -2.83
N ILE A 64 -33.23 19.11 -3.72
CA ILE A 64 -32.45 18.49 -4.79
C ILE A 64 -31.84 19.55 -5.69
N GLU A 65 -32.65 20.49 -6.19
CA GLU A 65 -32.16 21.52 -7.10
C GLU A 65 -31.06 22.39 -6.47
N GLN A 66 -31.16 22.69 -5.20
CA GLN A 66 -30.17 23.49 -4.46
C GLN A 66 -28.89 22.72 -4.13
N LYS A 67 -28.98 21.40 -3.84
CA LYS A 67 -27.91 20.62 -3.22
C LYS A 67 -27.36 19.49 -4.09
N LYS A 68 -27.91 19.27 -5.30
CA LYS A 68 -27.39 18.26 -6.23
C LYS A 68 -25.93 18.54 -6.58
N LEU A 69 -25.15 17.49 -6.56
CA LEU A 69 -23.74 17.51 -6.95
C LEU A 69 -23.62 17.78 -8.46
N LYS A 70 -22.67 18.62 -8.81
CA LYS A 70 -22.28 18.93 -10.18
C LYS A 70 -20.85 18.49 -10.44
N LYS A 71 -20.53 18.06 -11.65
CA LYS A 71 -19.13 17.76 -12.01
C LYS A 71 -18.23 18.93 -11.65
N GLY A 72 -17.12 18.62 -10.97
CA GLY A 72 -16.18 19.63 -10.50
C GLY A 72 -16.43 20.08 -9.06
N ASP A 73 -17.52 19.67 -8.41
CA ASP A 73 -17.71 19.91 -6.99
C ASP A 73 -16.66 19.14 -6.15
N ILE A 74 -16.24 19.75 -5.06
CA ILE A 74 -15.38 19.11 -4.06
C ILE A 74 -16.26 18.82 -2.85
N ILE A 75 -16.26 17.56 -2.39
CA ILE A 75 -16.98 17.18 -1.18
C ILE A 75 -15.97 17.10 -0.04
N ILE A 76 -16.21 17.88 1.03
CA ILE A 76 -15.36 17.91 2.23
C ILE A 76 -16.07 17.31 3.43
N GLU A 77 -15.37 16.46 4.15
CA GLU A 77 -15.81 15.90 5.42
C GLU A 77 -15.72 16.96 6.52
N LYS A 78 -16.83 17.20 7.23
CA LYS A 78 -16.89 18.18 8.33
C LYS A 78 -17.19 17.57 9.69
N SER A 79 -17.59 16.30 9.75
CA SER A 79 -17.95 15.62 11.01
C SER A 79 -17.73 14.10 10.90
N GLY A 80 -17.50 13.45 12.04
CA GLY A 80 -17.44 11.99 12.13
C GLY A 80 -16.04 11.37 12.15
N GLY A 81 -14.99 12.16 12.29
CA GLY A 81 -13.60 11.66 12.39
C GLY A 81 -13.31 10.90 13.69
N SER A 82 -12.16 10.25 13.71
CA SER A 82 -11.60 9.55 14.86
C SER A 82 -10.19 10.09 15.19
N PRO A 83 -9.61 9.74 16.35
CA PRO A 83 -8.24 10.13 16.68
C PRO A 83 -7.19 9.75 15.62
N ASN A 84 -7.42 8.61 14.95
CA ASN A 84 -6.52 8.11 13.90
C ASN A 84 -6.89 8.61 12.50
N GLN A 85 -8.07 9.21 12.32
CA GLN A 85 -8.53 9.74 11.06
C GLN A 85 -9.27 11.07 11.30
N PRO A 86 -8.54 12.20 11.33
CA PRO A 86 -9.14 13.50 11.53
C PRO A 86 -10.14 13.85 10.43
N VAL A 87 -11.10 14.74 10.71
CA VAL A 87 -12.04 15.27 9.69
C VAL A 87 -11.35 16.24 8.75
N GLY A 88 -11.92 16.44 7.57
CA GLY A 88 -11.40 17.36 6.56
C GLY A 88 -10.88 16.66 5.30
N ARG A 89 -11.12 15.35 5.17
CA ARG A 89 -10.87 14.64 3.90
C ARG A 89 -11.71 15.24 2.81
N VAL A 90 -11.15 15.25 1.59
CA VAL A 90 -11.85 15.76 0.40
C VAL A 90 -11.87 14.70 -0.70
N VAL A 91 -12.97 14.69 -1.46
CA VAL A 91 -13.09 13.92 -2.69
C VAL A 91 -13.58 14.82 -3.82
N PHE A 92 -13.20 14.49 -5.05
CA PHE A 92 -13.57 15.22 -6.25
C PHE A 92 -14.74 14.54 -6.94
N PHE A 93 -15.82 15.27 -7.19
CA PHE A 93 -17.00 14.71 -7.83
C PHE A 93 -16.87 14.81 -9.36
N ASN A 94 -16.67 13.66 -10.00
CA ASN A 94 -16.57 13.52 -11.45
C ASN A 94 -17.30 12.28 -11.98
N LEU A 95 -18.25 11.74 -11.22
CA LEU A 95 -18.99 10.54 -11.62
C LEU A 95 -19.82 10.81 -12.89
N ASN A 96 -19.78 9.85 -13.80
CA ASN A 96 -20.62 9.78 -14.97
C ASN A 96 -21.77 8.81 -14.69
N SER A 97 -22.94 9.34 -14.38
CA SER A 97 -24.16 8.56 -14.15
C SER A 97 -25.37 9.43 -14.45
N ASN A 98 -26.49 8.80 -14.74
CA ASN A 98 -27.79 9.46 -14.86
C ASN A 98 -28.45 9.70 -13.49
N ASP A 99 -27.86 9.16 -12.41
CA ASP A 99 -28.36 9.35 -11.05
C ASP A 99 -28.17 10.78 -10.57
N ILE A 100 -29.08 11.21 -9.72
CA ILE A 100 -28.93 12.46 -8.97
C ILE A 100 -28.17 12.15 -7.69
N PHE A 101 -27.04 12.83 -7.49
CA PHE A 101 -26.20 12.65 -6.32
C PHE A 101 -26.30 13.84 -5.37
N LEU A 102 -26.37 13.53 -4.08
CA LEU A 102 -26.16 14.45 -2.98
C LEU A 102 -25.05 13.95 -2.06
N CYS A 103 -24.60 14.76 -1.13
CA CYS A 103 -23.76 14.30 -0.03
C CYS A 103 -24.51 14.41 1.30
N ASN A 104 -24.11 13.61 2.30
CA ASN A 104 -24.80 13.57 3.59
C ASN A 104 -24.47 14.80 4.47
N ASN A 105 -25.20 14.95 5.56
CA ASN A 105 -25.08 16.07 6.52
C ASN A 105 -23.73 16.13 7.26
N PHE A 106 -22.91 15.06 7.23
CA PHE A 106 -21.54 15.07 7.77
C PHE A 106 -20.51 15.63 6.79
N THR A 107 -20.97 16.04 5.60
CA THR A 107 -20.14 16.60 4.56
C THR A 107 -20.72 17.94 4.06
N SER A 108 -19.93 18.68 3.30
CA SER A 108 -20.36 19.86 2.56
C SER A 108 -19.76 19.86 1.17
N ILE A 109 -20.45 20.48 0.25
CA ILE A 109 -19.97 20.74 -1.12
C ILE A 109 -19.24 22.06 -1.10
N LEU A 110 -18.05 22.09 -1.68
CA LEU A 110 -17.34 23.30 -2.05
C LEU A 110 -17.47 23.44 -3.57
N ARG A 111 -18.32 24.33 -4.01
CA ARG A 111 -18.54 24.66 -5.43
C ARG A 111 -17.68 25.84 -5.81
N ILE A 112 -16.72 25.61 -6.68
CA ILE A 112 -15.74 26.62 -7.05
C ILE A 112 -16.36 27.60 -8.07
N LYS A 113 -16.11 28.90 -7.85
CA LYS A 113 -16.57 29.97 -8.76
C LYS A 113 -15.91 29.81 -10.13
N GLU A 114 -16.59 30.35 -11.15
CA GLU A 114 -16.10 30.35 -12.53
C GLU A 114 -14.71 30.99 -12.68
N LYS A 115 -14.00 30.59 -13.73
CA LYS A 115 -12.62 31.01 -14.06
C LYS A 115 -11.53 30.50 -13.12
N ILE A 116 -11.83 29.49 -12.28
CA ILE A 116 -10.87 28.78 -11.44
C ILE A 116 -10.99 27.27 -11.72
N ASN A 117 -9.86 26.57 -11.86
CA ASN A 117 -9.88 25.14 -12.00
C ASN A 117 -10.19 24.48 -10.64
N SER A 118 -11.37 23.89 -10.51
CA SER A 118 -11.83 23.28 -9.25
C SER A 118 -10.90 22.13 -8.79
N LYS A 119 -10.29 21.40 -9.72
CA LYS A 119 -9.37 20.33 -9.38
C LYS A 119 -8.03 20.85 -8.85
N TYR A 120 -7.63 22.08 -9.22
CA TYR A 120 -6.48 22.75 -8.62
C TYR A 120 -6.74 23.03 -7.12
N ILE A 121 -7.94 23.49 -6.78
CA ILE A 121 -8.37 23.70 -5.39
C ILE A 121 -8.47 22.36 -4.64
N PHE A 122 -8.96 21.31 -5.29
CA PHE A 122 -9.01 19.97 -4.72
C PHE A 122 -7.60 19.45 -4.33
N TYR A 123 -6.60 19.63 -5.19
CA TYR A 123 -5.21 19.24 -4.87
C TYR A 123 -4.64 20.02 -3.68
N PHE A 124 -4.92 21.32 -3.60
CA PHE A 124 -4.55 22.14 -2.45
C PHE A 124 -5.19 21.63 -1.15
N LEU A 125 -6.49 21.40 -1.14
CA LEU A 125 -7.22 20.90 0.05
C LEU A 125 -6.73 19.51 0.48
N ARG A 126 -6.49 18.62 -0.47
CA ARG A 126 -5.97 17.29 -0.21
C ARG A 126 -4.55 17.34 0.38
N ASN A 127 -3.71 18.22 -0.13
CA ASN A 127 -2.39 18.46 0.44
C ASN A 127 -2.48 19.07 1.84
N SER A 128 -3.35 20.05 2.05
CA SER A 128 -3.62 20.64 3.36
C SER A 128 -4.05 19.58 4.40
N TYR A 129 -4.91 18.66 4.02
CA TYR A 129 -5.32 17.53 4.86
C TYR A 129 -4.12 16.59 5.16
N LYS A 130 -3.36 16.18 4.15
CA LYS A 130 -2.17 15.31 4.28
C LYS A 130 -1.12 15.91 5.22
N ASN A 131 -0.95 17.24 5.19
CA ASN A 131 -0.03 17.98 6.04
C ASN A 131 -0.65 18.40 7.39
N ASN A 132 -1.77 17.80 7.77
CA ASN A 132 -2.44 18.05 9.06
C ASN A 132 -2.84 19.51 9.31
N LYS A 133 -2.89 20.38 8.29
CA LYS A 133 -3.29 21.79 8.43
C LYS A 133 -4.73 21.95 8.94
N VAL A 134 -5.57 20.94 8.77
CA VAL A 134 -6.97 20.90 9.27
C VAL A 134 -7.08 20.78 10.79
N LEU A 135 -6.06 20.24 11.48
CA LEU A 135 -6.14 19.90 12.90
C LEU A 135 -6.42 21.11 13.80
N LYS A 136 -5.86 22.28 13.46
CA LYS A 136 -6.08 23.51 14.25
C LYS A 136 -7.49 24.07 14.17
N PHE A 137 -8.31 23.55 13.23
CA PHE A 137 -9.71 23.97 13.07
C PHE A 137 -10.70 22.91 13.54
N GLN A 138 -10.23 21.89 14.26
CA GLN A 138 -11.09 20.82 14.77
C GLN A 138 -11.57 21.10 16.19
N ASN A 139 -12.85 20.80 16.46
CA ASN A 139 -13.41 20.73 17.80
C ASN A 139 -13.63 19.27 18.17
N LYS A 140 -13.18 18.89 19.36
CA LYS A 140 -13.52 17.61 19.98
C LYS A 140 -14.69 17.85 20.92
N THR A 141 -15.86 17.39 20.55
CA THR A 141 -16.98 17.17 21.46
C THR A 141 -17.01 15.71 21.88
N THR A 142 -17.75 15.34 22.92
CA THR A 142 -17.81 13.96 23.45
C THR A 142 -18.02 12.92 22.33
N GLY A 143 -16.91 12.31 21.86
CA GLY A 143 -16.89 11.20 20.91
C GLY A 143 -16.92 11.57 19.42
N ILE A 144 -17.21 12.80 19.02
CA ILE A 144 -17.29 13.21 17.61
C ILE A 144 -16.35 14.39 17.36
N ILE A 145 -15.55 14.28 16.30
CA ILE A 145 -14.67 15.36 15.83
C ILE A 145 -15.40 16.14 14.73
N ASN A 146 -15.44 17.45 14.86
CA ASN A 146 -16.05 18.36 13.92
C ASN A 146 -15.01 19.36 13.37
N LEU A 147 -15.08 19.68 12.09
CA LEU A 147 -14.29 20.72 11.45
C LEU A 147 -15.07 22.03 11.51
N LYS A 148 -14.49 23.10 12.03
CA LYS A 148 -14.96 24.47 11.89
C LYS A 148 -14.72 24.91 10.45
N LEU A 149 -15.59 24.45 9.54
CA LEU A 149 -15.36 24.55 8.10
C LEU A 149 -15.18 26.00 7.65
N GLN A 150 -16.00 26.92 8.16
CA GLN A 150 -15.92 28.34 7.80
C GLN A 150 -14.58 28.95 8.22
N ASP A 151 -14.12 28.64 9.47
CA ASP A 151 -12.83 29.11 9.97
C ASP A 151 -11.67 28.53 9.18
N TYR A 152 -11.76 27.22 8.83
CA TYR A 152 -10.77 26.55 8.02
C TYR A 152 -10.63 27.20 6.64
N LEU A 153 -11.75 27.46 5.94
CA LEU A 153 -11.72 28.05 4.60
C LEU A 153 -11.28 29.53 4.66
N ASN A 154 -11.69 30.28 5.68
CA ASN A 154 -11.27 31.67 5.87
C ASN A 154 -9.78 31.79 6.25
N GLY A 155 -9.28 30.84 7.05
CA GLY A 155 -7.87 30.75 7.45
C GLY A 155 -6.95 30.11 6.41
N SER A 156 -7.49 29.63 5.29
CA SER A 156 -6.72 28.97 4.22
C SER A 156 -6.57 29.88 3.02
N CYS A 157 -5.33 30.29 2.74
CA CYS A 157 -4.98 31.08 1.56
C CYS A 157 -4.30 30.19 0.52
N ILE A 158 -4.70 30.32 -0.73
CA ILE A 158 -4.11 29.60 -1.84
C ILE A 158 -3.50 30.54 -2.86
N TYR A 159 -2.33 30.21 -3.38
CA TYR A 159 -1.76 30.86 -4.55
C TYR A 159 -2.56 30.47 -5.79
N LEU A 160 -3.12 31.45 -6.49
CA LEU A 160 -3.88 31.26 -7.73
C LEU A 160 -3.10 31.86 -8.91
N PRO A 161 -2.36 31.05 -9.65
CA PRO A 161 -1.79 31.50 -10.92
C PRO A 161 -2.89 31.65 -11.98
N GLU A 162 -2.54 32.18 -13.15
CA GLU A 162 -3.45 32.21 -14.31
C GLU A 162 -4.07 30.84 -14.58
N LEU A 163 -5.32 30.80 -15.05
CA LEU A 163 -6.07 29.57 -15.31
C LEU A 163 -5.32 28.57 -16.20
N ARG A 164 -4.56 29.08 -17.20
CA ARG A 164 -3.70 28.25 -18.06
C ARG A 164 -2.67 27.46 -17.25
N ILE A 165 -2.07 28.08 -16.23
CA ILE A 165 -1.08 27.42 -15.37
C ILE A 165 -1.77 26.43 -14.44
N GLN A 166 -2.93 26.80 -13.83
CA GLN A 166 -3.73 25.87 -13.02
C GLN A 166 -4.05 24.59 -13.82
N ASN A 167 -4.55 24.74 -15.06
CA ASN A 167 -4.85 23.60 -15.94
C ASN A 167 -3.62 22.75 -16.25
N LYS A 168 -2.47 23.38 -16.51
CA LYS A 168 -1.22 22.64 -16.76
C LYS A 168 -0.78 21.82 -15.53
N VAL A 169 -0.84 22.43 -14.33
CA VAL A 169 -0.49 21.74 -13.08
C VAL A 169 -1.42 20.57 -12.82
N VAL A 170 -2.73 20.78 -12.95
CA VAL A 170 -3.73 19.71 -12.76
C VAL A 170 -3.50 18.56 -13.75
N ASN A 171 -3.31 18.86 -15.04
CA ASN A 171 -3.07 17.82 -16.04
C ASN A 171 -1.83 16.97 -15.72
N ILE A 172 -0.73 17.59 -15.27
CA ILE A 172 0.48 16.85 -14.90
C ILE A 172 0.23 15.99 -13.67
N LEU A 173 -0.42 16.53 -12.62
CA LEU A 173 -0.74 15.78 -11.42
C LEU A 173 -1.68 14.59 -11.72
N ASP A 174 -2.67 14.77 -12.59
CA ASP A 174 -3.59 13.71 -13.03
C ASP A 174 -2.85 12.59 -13.77
N ILE A 175 -1.92 12.95 -14.66
CA ILE A 175 -1.08 11.97 -15.37
C ILE A 175 -0.22 11.19 -14.36
N LEU A 176 0.43 11.89 -13.42
CA LEU A 176 1.29 11.25 -12.42
C LEU A 176 0.49 10.30 -11.52
N GLU A 177 -0.70 10.70 -11.06
CA GLU A 177 -1.58 9.82 -10.29
C GLU A 177 -2.01 8.58 -11.09
N SER A 178 -2.32 8.76 -12.37
CA SER A 178 -2.65 7.64 -13.27
C SER A 178 -1.47 6.68 -13.45
N ILE A 179 -0.23 7.20 -13.59
CA ILE A 179 0.99 6.39 -13.68
C ILE A 179 1.19 5.60 -12.38
N LEU A 180 1.11 6.27 -11.23
CA LEU A 180 1.27 5.61 -9.92
C LEU A 180 0.25 4.49 -9.72
N GLU A 181 -1.02 4.74 -10.01
CA GLU A 181 -2.09 3.74 -9.88
C GLU A 181 -1.90 2.56 -10.83
N LYS A 182 -1.61 2.82 -12.11
CA LYS A 182 -1.37 1.77 -13.10
C LYS A 182 -0.15 0.92 -12.76
N ASN A 183 0.95 1.55 -12.38
CA ASN A 183 2.17 0.86 -12.01
C ASN A 183 1.98 -0.02 -10.77
N GLN A 184 1.24 0.46 -9.76
CA GLN A 184 0.89 -0.37 -8.60
C GLN A 184 0.04 -1.60 -9.00
N ASN A 185 -0.91 -1.43 -9.91
CA ASN A 185 -1.69 -2.53 -10.45
C ASN A 185 -0.81 -3.52 -11.24
N TYR A 186 0.14 -3.03 -12.05
CA TYR A 186 1.08 -3.90 -12.77
C TYR A 186 1.94 -4.72 -11.82
N LEU A 187 2.45 -4.16 -10.72
CA LEU A 187 3.19 -4.93 -9.72
C LEU A 187 2.33 -6.07 -9.13
N ASN A 188 1.06 -5.80 -8.84
CA ASN A 188 0.13 -6.82 -8.36
C ASN A 188 -0.10 -7.91 -9.42
N TYR A 189 -0.31 -7.54 -10.69
CA TYR A 189 -0.46 -8.51 -11.79
C TYR A 189 0.80 -9.36 -11.99
N LEU A 190 1.99 -8.79 -11.92
CA LEU A 190 3.24 -9.55 -12.05
C LEU A 190 3.43 -10.52 -10.90
N LYS A 191 2.99 -10.16 -9.68
CA LYS A 191 3.00 -11.07 -8.52
C LYS A 191 2.06 -12.26 -8.75
N GLU A 192 0.83 -12.02 -9.18
CA GLU A 192 -0.12 -13.08 -9.49
C GLU A 192 0.30 -13.93 -10.70
N LEU A 193 0.92 -13.30 -11.72
CA LEU A 193 1.49 -14.03 -12.87
C LEU A 193 2.55 -15.02 -12.42
N THR A 194 3.44 -14.64 -11.51
CA THR A 194 4.49 -15.54 -11.00
C THR A 194 3.90 -16.74 -10.27
N LYS A 195 2.88 -16.54 -9.44
CA LYS A 195 2.16 -17.64 -8.76
C LYS A 195 1.48 -18.57 -9.78
N SER A 196 0.75 -18.00 -10.74
CA SER A 196 0.07 -18.76 -11.79
C SER A 196 1.07 -19.55 -12.65
N LEU A 197 2.22 -18.96 -12.97
CA LEU A 197 3.29 -19.62 -13.70
C LEU A 197 3.84 -20.83 -12.92
N PHE A 198 4.06 -20.68 -11.61
CA PHE A 198 4.52 -21.77 -10.75
C PHE A 198 3.50 -22.93 -10.79
N THR A 199 2.24 -22.65 -10.50
CA THR A 199 1.18 -23.66 -10.50
C THR A 199 1.02 -24.34 -11.86
N ARG A 200 1.07 -23.60 -12.96
CA ARG A 200 0.98 -24.14 -14.32
C ARG A 200 2.15 -25.08 -14.64
N MET A 201 3.38 -24.76 -14.20
CA MET A 201 4.57 -25.53 -14.50
C MET A 201 4.71 -26.74 -13.57
N PHE A 202 4.44 -26.58 -12.27
CA PHE A 202 4.71 -27.57 -11.26
C PHE A 202 3.48 -28.23 -10.64
N GLY A 203 2.27 -27.74 -10.94
CA GLY A 203 1.00 -28.26 -10.41
C GLY A 203 0.64 -27.68 -9.03
N ASP A 204 -0.42 -28.18 -8.47
CA ASP A 204 -0.81 -27.92 -7.08
C ASP A 204 0.05 -28.75 -6.13
N ILE A 205 0.83 -28.07 -5.31
CA ILE A 205 1.77 -28.71 -4.39
C ILE A 205 1.06 -29.51 -3.29
N LYS A 206 -0.16 -29.13 -2.90
CA LYS A 206 -0.92 -29.80 -1.87
C LYS A 206 -1.42 -31.16 -2.34
N SER A 207 -1.93 -31.25 -3.55
CA SER A 207 -2.43 -32.49 -4.16
C SER A 207 -1.35 -33.27 -4.92
N ASN A 208 -0.26 -32.61 -5.30
CA ASN A 208 0.79 -33.17 -6.18
C ASN A 208 0.19 -33.76 -7.48
N ASP A 209 -0.69 -33.00 -8.12
CA ASP A 209 -1.48 -33.44 -9.30
C ASP A 209 -0.59 -33.81 -10.51
N LYS A 210 0.67 -33.43 -10.51
CA LYS A 210 1.68 -33.81 -11.51
C LYS A 210 2.47 -35.07 -11.16
N ASN A 211 2.19 -35.69 -10.00
CA ASN A 211 2.84 -36.91 -9.52
C ASN A 211 4.38 -36.81 -9.44
N TRP A 212 4.90 -35.64 -9.04
CA TRP A 212 6.33 -35.48 -8.82
C TRP A 212 6.80 -36.38 -7.67
N LYS A 213 8.03 -36.91 -7.76
CA LYS A 213 8.66 -37.58 -6.64
C LYS A 213 8.83 -36.60 -5.46
N ILE A 214 8.49 -37.03 -4.26
CA ILE A 214 8.56 -36.23 -3.04
C ILE A 214 9.70 -36.75 -2.16
N TYR A 215 10.50 -35.79 -1.68
CA TYR A 215 11.52 -36.01 -0.65
C TYR A 215 11.19 -35.17 0.58
N LYS A 216 11.86 -35.42 1.71
CA LYS A 216 11.89 -34.43 2.80
C LYS A 216 12.95 -33.37 2.48
N PHE A 217 12.71 -32.12 2.95
CA PHE A 217 13.71 -31.07 2.81
C PHE A 217 15.09 -31.49 3.33
N SER A 218 15.15 -32.19 4.47
CA SER A 218 16.41 -32.66 5.06
C SER A 218 17.23 -33.60 4.17
N GLU A 219 16.60 -34.31 3.24
CA GLU A 219 17.29 -35.22 2.34
C GLU A 219 18.11 -34.46 1.28
N LYS A 220 17.62 -33.34 0.80
CA LYS A 220 18.18 -32.56 -0.31
C LYS A 220 18.81 -31.25 0.10
N LEU A 221 18.45 -30.69 1.26
CA LEU A 221 18.88 -29.40 1.73
C LEU A 221 19.67 -29.46 3.02
N LYS A 222 20.68 -28.59 3.16
CA LYS A 222 21.31 -28.26 4.42
C LYS A 222 20.50 -27.16 5.10
N ILE A 223 19.97 -27.47 6.28
CA ILE A 223 19.06 -26.58 6.99
C ILE A 223 19.66 -26.22 8.34
N SER A 224 19.81 -24.93 8.57
CA SER A 224 20.34 -24.40 9.84
C SER A 224 19.65 -23.09 10.21
N SER A 225 19.80 -22.65 11.45
CA SER A 225 19.41 -21.30 11.87
C SER A 225 20.63 -20.43 12.10
N GLY A 226 20.43 -19.15 12.00
CA GLY A 226 21.42 -18.17 12.39
C GLY A 226 21.50 -17.95 13.89
N GLY A 227 22.05 -16.82 14.31
CA GLY A 227 22.18 -16.40 15.69
C GLY A 227 22.23 -14.90 15.86
N THR A 228 21.99 -14.44 17.08
CA THR A 228 22.07 -13.04 17.44
C THR A 228 23.20 -12.85 18.44
N PRO A 229 24.28 -12.13 18.09
CA PRO A 229 25.29 -11.74 19.06
C PRO A 229 24.67 -10.95 20.21
N SER A 230 25.24 -11.06 21.41
CA SER A 230 24.71 -10.35 22.57
C SER A 230 24.62 -8.84 22.29
N LYS A 231 23.40 -8.30 22.37
CA LYS A 231 23.16 -6.87 22.18
C LYS A 231 23.76 -5.99 23.29
N ALA A 232 24.00 -6.57 24.47
CA ALA A 232 24.62 -5.88 25.57
C ALA A 232 26.11 -5.60 25.31
N ASN A 233 26.75 -6.38 24.44
CA ASN A 233 28.15 -6.18 24.08
C ASN A 233 28.24 -5.36 22.78
N LYS A 234 28.56 -4.09 22.93
CA LYS A 234 28.68 -3.14 21.81
C LYS A 234 29.76 -3.52 20.80
N ILE A 235 30.86 -4.18 21.25
CA ILE A 235 31.94 -4.66 20.38
C ILE A 235 31.44 -5.58 19.26
N TYR A 236 30.34 -6.30 19.49
CA TYR A 236 29.76 -7.21 18.49
C TYR A 236 28.98 -6.50 17.38
N TRP A 237 28.64 -5.20 17.56
CA TRP A 237 27.77 -4.46 16.67
C TRP A 237 28.39 -3.17 16.13
N GLU A 238 29.14 -2.41 16.96
CA GLU A 238 29.73 -1.14 16.57
C GLU A 238 30.82 -1.36 15.53
N ASN A 239 30.78 -0.59 14.44
CA ASN A 239 31.68 -0.72 13.29
C ASN A 239 31.66 -2.10 12.62
N GLY A 240 30.55 -2.83 12.73
CA GLY A 240 30.37 -4.11 12.04
C GLY A 240 30.39 -3.96 10.52
N THR A 241 30.99 -4.94 9.86
CA THR A 241 31.09 -5.02 8.38
C THR A 241 30.34 -6.20 7.81
N ILE A 242 30.00 -7.20 8.64
CA ILE A 242 29.29 -8.39 8.23
C ILE A 242 27.78 -8.08 8.28
N SER A 243 27.10 -8.15 7.13
CA SER A 243 25.66 -7.98 7.07
C SER A 243 24.94 -8.95 8.01
N TRP A 244 23.94 -8.45 8.73
CA TRP A 244 23.09 -9.27 9.60
C TRP A 244 21.64 -8.83 9.48
N ILE A 245 20.72 -9.78 9.24
CA ILE A 245 19.29 -9.49 9.03
C ILE A 245 18.41 -10.25 10.04
N GLY A 246 17.27 -9.65 10.35
CA GLY A 246 16.22 -10.23 11.17
C GLY A 246 15.09 -10.85 10.34
N SER A 247 14.20 -11.60 11.01
CA SER A 247 13.03 -12.24 10.37
C SER A 247 12.03 -11.23 9.76
N ASN A 248 12.10 -9.96 10.12
CA ASN A 248 11.33 -8.89 9.47
C ASN A 248 11.67 -8.70 7.99
N MET A 249 12.81 -9.21 7.52
CA MET A 249 13.18 -9.19 6.10
C MET A 249 12.54 -10.33 5.30
N CYS A 250 11.92 -11.32 5.94
CA CYS A 250 11.19 -12.38 5.26
C CYS A 250 9.77 -11.89 4.92
N ASN A 251 9.56 -11.42 3.69
CA ASN A 251 8.29 -10.86 3.19
C ASN A 251 7.84 -11.47 1.86
N ASP A 252 8.28 -12.71 1.53
CA ASP A 252 8.07 -13.38 0.25
C ASP A 252 8.72 -12.62 -0.92
N GLU A 253 9.90 -12.03 -0.67
CA GLU A 253 10.62 -11.18 -1.62
C GLU A 253 12.06 -11.66 -1.85
N ILE A 254 12.63 -11.26 -2.99
CA ILE A 254 14.05 -11.39 -3.28
C ILE A 254 14.79 -10.27 -2.54
N ILE A 255 15.70 -10.64 -1.64
CA ILE A 255 16.40 -9.70 -0.75
C ILE A 255 17.72 -9.33 -1.39
N THR A 256 17.83 -8.09 -1.87
CA THR A 256 19.00 -7.56 -2.59
C THR A 256 19.94 -6.72 -1.72
N LYS A 257 19.48 -6.31 -0.53
CA LYS A 257 20.25 -5.50 0.43
C LYS A 257 19.78 -5.77 1.86
N ASN A 258 20.64 -5.49 2.86
CA ASN A 258 20.26 -5.55 4.26
C ASN A 258 19.46 -4.32 4.72
N ASP A 259 18.93 -4.36 5.94
CA ASP A 259 18.19 -3.27 6.59
C ASP A 259 19.11 -2.29 7.41
N GLY A 260 20.40 -2.27 7.10
CA GLY A 260 21.39 -1.38 7.73
C GLY A 260 22.00 -1.91 9.02
N LYS A 261 21.81 -3.22 9.34
CA LYS A 261 22.41 -3.85 10.51
C LYS A 261 23.63 -4.68 10.14
N PHE A 262 24.68 -4.51 10.93
CA PHE A 262 25.94 -5.22 10.74
C PHE A 262 26.44 -5.77 12.07
N ILE A 263 27.19 -6.86 12.02
CA ILE A 263 27.94 -7.44 13.14
C ILE A 263 29.43 -7.42 12.83
N THR A 264 30.25 -7.47 13.87
CA THR A 264 31.70 -7.58 13.74
C THR A 264 32.13 -9.04 13.60
N GLU A 265 33.37 -9.28 13.18
CA GLU A 265 34.00 -10.59 13.21
C GLU A 265 33.98 -11.20 14.63
N GLU A 266 34.17 -10.35 15.65
CA GLU A 266 34.11 -10.75 17.05
C GLU A 266 32.70 -11.19 17.44
N GLY A 267 31.66 -10.47 16.98
CA GLY A 267 30.26 -10.85 17.15
C GLY A 267 29.92 -12.18 16.44
N LEU A 268 30.46 -12.40 15.25
CA LEU A 268 30.29 -13.66 14.52
C LEU A 268 30.95 -14.83 15.28
N LYS A 269 32.20 -14.69 15.71
CA LYS A 269 32.98 -15.75 16.39
C LYS A 269 32.42 -16.13 17.75
N ASN A 270 31.92 -15.16 18.52
CA ASN A 270 31.45 -15.35 19.89
C ASN A 270 29.92 -15.52 19.98
N SER A 271 29.28 -15.96 18.91
CA SER A 271 27.83 -16.25 18.89
C SER A 271 27.51 -17.47 18.02
N SER A 272 26.23 -17.83 17.95
CA SER A 272 25.72 -18.84 17.03
C SER A 272 25.45 -18.29 15.62
N ALA A 273 25.78 -17.04 15.33
CA ALA A 273 25.63 -16.43 14.02
C ALA A 273 26.43 -17.18 12.95
N LYS A 274 25.90 -17.27 11.76
CA LYS A 274 26.52 -17.94 10.61
C LYS A 274 26.37 -17.08 9.40
N ILE A 275 27.33 -17.13 8.50
CA ILE A 275 27.26 -16.47 7.19
C ILE A 275 26.57 -17.41 6.21
N TYR A 276 25.57 -16.91 5.51
CA TYR A 276 24.86 -17.58 4.42
C TYR A 276 25.21 -16.92 3.09
N LYS A 277 25.46 -17.74 2.10
CA LYS A 277 25.87 -17.30 0.76
C LYS A 277 24.68 -16.74 -0.03
N MET A 278 24.97 -15.98 -1.06
CA MET A 278 24.02 -15.63 -2.11
C MET A 278 23.28 -16.88 -2.62
N ASN A 279 21.99 -16.72 -2.95
CA ASN A 279 21.06 -17.76 -3.38
C ASN A 279 20.62 -18.74 -2.28
N THR A 280 20.92 -18.47 -1.00
CA THR A 280 20.30 -19.20 0.11
C THR A 280 18.83 -18.74 0.23
N VAL A 281 17.92 -19.73 0.36
CA VAL A 281 16.51 -19.46 0.68
C VAL A 281 16.36 -19.43 2.18
N ILE A 282 15.64 -18.44 2.69
CA ILE A 282 15.38 -18.26 4.12
C ILE A 282 13.88 -18.26 4.40
N VAL A 283 13.50 -18.69 5.60
CA VAL A 283 12.10 -18.66 6.06
C VAL A 283 12.03 -18.27 7.54
N ALA A 284 11.08 -17.40 7.87
CA ALA A 284 10.85 -16.97 9.24
C ALA A 284 10.16 -18.09 10.05
N LEU A 285 10.65 -18.33 11.26
CA LEU A 285 10.19 -19.40 12.15
C LEU A 285 9.15 -18.93 13.17
N VAL A 286 9.08 -17.63 13.47
CA VAL A 286 8.27 -17.08 14.56
C VAL A 286 7.65 -15.72 14.21
N GLY A 287 6.63 -15.34 14.97
CA GLY A 287 6.02 -14.00 14.94
C GLY A 287 5.09 -13.77 13.75
N ALA A 288 4.82 -12.51 13.46
CA ALA A 288 3.90 -12.11 12.38
C ALA A 288 4.38 -12.53 10.97
N THR A 289 5.67 -12.83 10.82
CA THR A 289 6.27 -13.25 9.55
C THR A 289 6.46 -14.78 9.44
N ILE A 290 5.93 -15.57 10.37
CA ILE A 290 6.08 -17.03 10.34
C ILE A 290 5.69 -17.60 8.97
N GLY A 291 6.55 -18.43 8.40
CA GLY A 291 6.36 -19.05 7.09
C GLY A 291 6.64 -18.12 5.90
N LYS A 292 6.88 -16.83 6.15
CA LYS A 292 7.32 -15.91 5.10
C LYS A 292 8.75 -16.18 4.70
N THR A 293 9.04 -16.09 3.43
CA THR A 293 10.29 -16.48 2.81
C THR A 293 11.12 -15.29 2.34
N GLY A 294 12.39 -15.54 2.07
CA GLY A 294 13.30 -14.63 1.39
C GLY A 294 14.28 -15.40 0.53
N LEU A 295 14.69 -14.83 -0.61
CA LEU A 295 15.79 -15.33 -1.43
C LEU A 295 16.94 -14.34 -1.36
N LEU A 296 18.06 -14.73 -0.76
CA LEU A 296 19.23 -13.87 -0.59
C LEU A 296 19.97 -13.66 -1.91
N LYS A 297 20.20 -12.41 -2.31
CA LYS A 297 21.07 -12.06 -3.44
C LYS A 297 22.41 -11.42 -3.02
N PHE A 298 22.73 -11.52 -1.73
CA PHE A 298 24.02 -11.12 -1.16
C PHE A 298 24.36 -12.03 0.03
N GLU A 299 25.61 -12.00 0.46
CA GLU A 299 26.07 -12.74 1.63
C GLU A 299 25.67 -12.02 2.92
N THR A 300 25.07 -12.73 3.87
CA THR A 300 24.59 -12.15 5.13
C THR A 300 24.52 -13.19 6.24
N SER A 301 24.55 -12.71 7.49
CA SER A 301 24.16 -13.50 8.66
C SER A 301 22.69 -13.24 9.01
N THR A 302 22.09 -14.13 9.79
CA THR A 302 20.68 -13.99 10.20
C THR A 302 20.50 -14.25 11.69
N ASN A 303 19.37 -13.80 12.26
CA ASN A 303 19.00 -14.17 13.62
C ASN A 303 18.56 -15.64 13.73
N GLN A 304 18.39 -16.12 14.96
CA GLN A 304 17.94 -17.49 15.28
C GLN A 304 16.48 -17.79 14.87
N ASN A 305 15.68 -16.75 14.56
CA ASN A 305 14.29 -16.86 14.15
C ASN A 305 14.12 -17.10 12.64
N ILE A 306 15.21 -17.35 11.94
CA ILE A 306 15.26 -17.67 10.52
C ILE A 306 15.86 -19.05 10.34
N ALA A 307 15.20 -19.92 9.57
CA ALA A 307 15.84 -21.09 8.98
C ALA A 307 16.40 -20.72 7.61
N ALA A 308 17.64 -21.08 7.38
CA ALA A 308 18.34 -20.97 6.11
C ALA A 308 18.42 -22.36 5.44
N LEU A 309 18.07 -22.38 4.16
CA LEU A 309 17.99 -23.60 3.34
C LEU A 309 19.01 -23.47 2.19
N GLU A 310 20.07 -24.25 2.29
CA GLU A 310 21.13 -24.33 1.29
C GLU A 310 20.97 -25.63 0.49
N ILE A 311 20.99 -25.56 -0.83
CA ILE A 311 20.88 -26.72 -1.72
C ILE A 311 22.17 -27.54 -1.63
N LYS A 312 22.08 -28.85 -1.40
CA LYS A 312 23.26 -29.73 -1.28
C LYS A 312 23.88 -30.07 -2.64
N ASN A 313 23.01 -30.28 -3.64
CA ASN A 313 23.43 -30.73 -4.97
C ASN A 313 22.74 -29.86 -6.02
N MET A 314 23.20 -29.89 -7.28
CA MET A 314 22.61 -29.12 -8.38
C MET A 314 21.25 -29.65 -8.90
N ASP A 315 20.53 -30.42 -8.08
CA ASP A 315 19.22 -30.98 -8.44
C ASP A 315 18.08 -29.96 -8.35
N TYR A 316 18.32 -28.79 -7.74
CA TYR A 316 17.32 -27.76 -7.49
C TYR A 316 17.85 -26.36 -7.79
N SER A 317 16.97 -25.47 -8.28
CA SER A 317 17.25 -24.05 -8.34
C SER A 317 16.76 -23.34 -7.07
N SER A 318 17.44 -22.29 -6.66
CA SER A 318 17.09 -21.50 -5.48
C SER A 318 15.75 -20.78 -5.66
N GLU A 319 15.47 -20.32 -6.87
CA GLU A 319 14.20 -19.67 -7.23
C GLU A 319 13.05 -20.67 -7.15
N PHE A 320 13.22 -21.90 -7.65
CA PHE A 320 12.20 -22.93 -7.51
C PHE A 320 11.92 -23.23 -6.02
N LEU A 321 12.96 -23.42 -5.21
CA LEU A 321 12.82 -23.68 -3.78
C LEU A 321 12.13 -22.52 -3.06
N PHE A 322 12.47 -21.27 -3.40
CA PHE A 322 11.85 -20.08 -2.85
C PHE A 322 10.34 -20.04 -3.11
N PHE A 323 9.91 -20.27 -4.34
CA PHE A 323 8.49 -20.28 -4.68
C PHE A 323 7.76 -21.54 -4.17
N LEU A 324 8.44 -22.68 -4.11
CA LEU A 324 7.88 -23.89 -3.49
C LEU A 324 7.52 -23.62 -2.03
N LEU A 325 8.42 -22.99 -1.27
CA LEU A 325 8.17 -22.64 0.14
C LEU A 325 6.96 -21.71 0.30
N GLN A 326 6.78 -20.73 -0.57
CA GLN A 326 5.59 -19.87 -0.56
C GLN A 326 4.31 -20.69 -0.78
N ASN A 327 4.34 -21.68 -1.67
CA ASN A 327 3.20 -22.58 -1.92
C ASN A 327 2.98 -23.57 -0.75
N LEU A 328 3.96 -23.77 0.09
CA LEU A 328 3.83 -24.56 1.33
C LEU A 328 3.38 -23.74 2.55
N TYR A 329 3.04 -22.44 2.37
CA TYR A 329 2.61 -21.56 3.48
C TYR A 329 1.44 -22.15 4.29
N TYR A 330 0.53 -22.90 3.66
CA TYR A 330 -0.58 -23.58 4.34
C TYR A 330 -0.10 -24.53 5.45
N LYS A 331 1.08 -25.16 5.33
CA LYS A 331 1.66 -25.99 6.38
C LYS A 331 1.96 -25.18 7.65
N PHE A 332 2.37 -23.93 7.51
CA PHE A 332 2.62 -23.06 8.65
C PHE A 332 1.31 -22.59 9.30
N THR A 333 0.24 -22.43 8.52
CA THR A 333 -1.08 -22.07 9.06
C THR A 333 -1.74 -23.25 9.80
N GLU A 334 -1.39 -24.49 9.47
CA GLU A 334 -1.83 -25.71 10.13
C GLU A 334 -1.11 -25.96 11.48
N LEU A 335 0.00 -25.23 11.77
CA LEU A 335 0.64 -25.28 13.09
C LEU A 335 -0.34 -24.75 14.14
N GLY A 336 -0.84 -25.63 15.02
CA GLY A 336 -1.85 -25.31 16.02
C GLY A 336 -1.33 -24.37 17.12
N GLY A 337 -2.25 -23.67 17.79
CA GLY A 337 -2.02 -22.77 18.93
C GLY A 337 -2.60 -21.37 18.70
N ASP A 338 -3.44 -20.93 19.64
CA ASP A 338 -4.18 -19.65 19.49
C ASP A 338 -3.33 -18.41 19.76
N THR A 339 -2.16 -18.51 20.40
CA THR A 339 -1.44 -17.34 20.90
C THR A 339 -0.04 -17.14 20.32
N PHE A 340 0.71 -18.18 20.01
CA PHE A 340 2.05 -18.06 19.39
C PHE A 340 2.37 -19.28 18.51
N LYS A 341 2.17 -19.12 17.20
CA LYS A 341 2.66 -20.12 16.24
C LYS A 341 4.19 -20.04 16.17
N MET A 342 4.86 -21.17 16.37
CA MET A 342 6.30 -21.28 16.23
C MET A 342 6.66 -22.53 15.42
N ALA A 343 7.32 -22.32 14.29
CA ALA A 343 7.97 -23.38 13.56
C ALA A 343 9.38 -23.60 14.13
N ASN A 344 9.84 -24.85 14.13
CA ASN A 344 11.21 -25.20 14.50
C ASN A 344 11.95 -25.84 13.32
N LEU A 345 13.25 -26.03 13.45
CA LEU A 345 14.05 -26.65 12.38
C LEU A 345 13.59 -28.07 12.05
N SER A 346 13.04 -28.80 13.00
CA SER A 346 12.52 -30.16 12.75
C SER A 346 11.29 -30.12 11.85
N PHE A 347 10.39 -29.15 12.05
CA PHE A 347 9.26 -28.91 11.17
C PHE A 347 9.73 -28.60 9.74
N ILE A 348 10.68 -27.68 9.57
CA ILE A 348 11.22 -27.32 8.25
C ILE A 348 11.87 -28.54 7.57
N LYS A 349 12.66 -29.33 8.30
CA LYS A 349 13.31 -30.53 7.81
C LYS A 349 12.34 -31.58 7.24
N ASN A 350 11.12 -31.63 7.77
CA ASN A 350 10.10 -32.61 7.37
C ASN A 350 9.13 -32.07 6.29
N LEU A 351 9.26 -30.83 5.84
CA LEU A 351 8.45 -30.29 4.74
C LEU A 351 8.65 -31.12 3.45
N PRO A 352 7.60 -31.29 2.64
CA PRO A 352 7.68 -32.02 1.38
C PRO A 352 8.41 -31.20 0.32
N LEU A 353 9.33 -31.83 -0.39
CA LEU A 353 10.07 -31.29 -1.52
C LEU A 353 9.74 -32.10 -2.76
N ILE A 354 8.93 -31.55 -3.64
CA ILE A 354 8.71 -32.14 -4.97
C ILE A 354 9.97 -32.02 -5.82
N SER A 355 10.21 -32.98 -6.70
CA SER A 355 11.44 -33.07 -7.52
C SER A 355 11.11 -33.08 -9.01
N PRO A 356 10.69 -31.96 -9.60
CA PRO A 356 10.57 -31.84 -11.04
C PRO A 356 11.96 -31.80 -11.71
N PRO A 357 12.09 -32.14 -13.01
CA PRO A 357 13.36 -32.05 -13.72
C PRO A 357 14.01 -30.68 -13.61
N ILE A 358 15.34 -30.64 -13.46
CA ILE A 358 16.11 -29.38 -13.28
C ILE A 358 15.93 -28.42 -14.48
N GLU A 359 15.78 -28.98 -15.69
CA GLU A 359 15.53 -28.21 -16.90
C GLU A 359 14.20 -27.43 -16.83
N LEU A 360 13.16 -28.02 -16.19
CA LEU A 360 11.89 -27.35 -15.98
C LEU A 360 12.00 -26.24 -14.93
N GLN A 361 12.77 -26.51 -13.85
CA GLN A 361 13.07 -25.50 -12.83
C GLN A 361 13.83 -24.32 -13.42
N ASN A 362 14.87 -24.59 -14.25
CA ASN A 362 15.65 -23.55 -14.90
C ASN A 362 14.80 -22.68 -15.86
N LYS A 363 13.90 -23.30 -16.64
CA LYS A 363 12.93 -22.57 -17.47
C LYS A 363 11.99 -21.67 -16.63
N PHE A 364 11.64 -22.10 -15.44
CA PHE A 364 10.88 -21.27 -14.51
C PHE A 364 11.71 -20.09 -14.01
N THR A 365 12.94 -20.35 -13.56
CA THR A 365 13.89 -19.33 -13.11
C THR A 365 14.10 -18.24 -14.16
N GLU A 366 14.38 -18.60 -15.43
CA GLU A 366 14.53 -17.64 -16.54
C GLU A 366 13.30 -16.72 -16.72
N ARG A 367 12.10 -17.27 -16.54
CA ARG A 367 10.85 -16.49 -16.64
C ARG A 367 10.67 -15.56 -15.45
N VAL A 368 10.96 -16.06 -14.26
CA VAL A 368 10.91 -15.25 -13.02
C VAL A 368 11.89 -14.09 -13.09
N GLU A 369 13.13 -14.32 -13.54
CA GLU A 369 14.13 -13.26 -13.69
C GLU A 369 13.64 -12.12 -14.62
N LYS A 370 12.96 -12.48 -15.72
CA LYS A 370 12.35 -11.48 -16.61
C LYS A 370 11.23 -10.69 -15.92
N ILE A 371 10.40 -11.38 -15.11
CA ILE A 371 9.35 -10.73 -14.31
C ILE A 371 9.95 -9.80 -13.26
N GLU A 372 10.98 -10.25 -12.54
CA GLU A 372 11.65 -9.42 -11.51
C GLU A 372 12.33 -8.18 -12.13
N LYS A 373 12.92 -8.31 -13.33
CA LYS A 373 13.43 -7.14 -14.05
C LYS A 373 12.33 -6.14 -14.37
N LEU A 374 11.16 -6.61 -14.85
CA LEU A 374 10.02 -5.73 -15.11
C LEU A 374 9.49 -5.06 -13.83
N LYS A 375 9.43 -5.79 -12.71
CA LYS A 375 9.05 -5.20 -11.41
C LYS A 375 10.00 -4.07 -11.02
N PHE A 376 11.31 -4.29 -11.13
CA PHE A 376 12.32 -3.28 -10.80
C PHE A 376 12.15 -2.00 -11.63
N GLU A 377 11.91 -2.12 -12.96
CA GLU A 377 11.69 -0.96 -13.83
C GLU A 377 10.39 -0.21 -13.46
N ILE A 378 9.34 -0.94 -13.07
CA ILE A 378 8.07 -0.36 -12.62
C ILE A 378 8.26 0.36 -11.28
N GLU A 379 8.96 -0.23 -10.31
CA GLU A 379 9.26 0.38 -9.02
C GLU A 379 10.07 1.67 -9.19
N LYS A 380 11.05 1.68 -10.07
CA LYS A 380 11.80 2.89 -10.42
C LYS A 380 10.89 3.97 -11.01
N SER A 381 9.99 3.60 -11.93
CA SER A 381 9.01 4.54 -12.49
C SER A 381 8.06 5.11 -11.43
N ILE A 382 7.65 4.29 -10.44
CA ILE A 382 6.86 4.77 -9.29
C ILE A 382 7.65 5.80 -8.48
N GLU A 383 8.92 5.52 -8.17
CA GLU A 383 9.77 6.42 -7.41
C GLU A 383 9.96 7.78 -8.12
N GLU A 384 10.24 7.75 -9.42
CA GLU A 384 10.41 8.96 -10.24
C GLU A 384 9.11 9.77 -10.32
N ALA A 385 7.98 9.10 -10.57
CA ALA A 385 6.66 9.76 -10.61
C ALA A 385 6.28 10.38 -9.25
N GLN A 386 6.57 9.69 -8.15
CA GLN A 386 6.30 10.20 -6.80
C GLN A 386 7.18 11.40 -6.45
N LYS A 387 8.45 11.39 -6.83
CA LYS A 387 9.36 12.55 -6.66
C LYS A 387 8.85 13.78 -7.41
N LEU A 388 8.44 13.60 -8.67
CA LEU A 388 7.90 14.69 -9.47
C LEU A 388 6.56 15.20 -8.93
N TYR A 389 5.67 14.28 -8.51
CA TYR A 389 4.42 14.64 -7.87
C TYR A 389 4.64 15.49 -6.62
N ASN A 390 5.51 15.05 -5.71
CA ASN A 390 5.82 15.76 -4.47
C ASN A 390 6.44 17.14 -4.76
N SER A 391 7.34 17.25 -5.74
CA SER A 391 7.95 18.53 -6.15
C SER A 391 6.91 19.51 -6.66
N LEU A 392 5.94 19.07 -7.46
CA LEU A 392 4.86 19.93 -7.94
C LEU A 392 3.92 20.36 -6.82
N ILE A 393 3.54 19.44 -5.94
CA ILE A 393 2.71 19.74 -4.77
C ILE A 393 3.39 20.79 -3.90
N SER A 394 4.66 20.61 -3.56
CA SER A 394 5.39 21.58 -2.75
C SER A 394 5.48 22.95 -3.44
N LYS A 395 5.81 22.97 -4.71
CA LYS A 395 5.94 24.23 -5.48
C LYS A 395 4.67 25.07 -5.52
N TYR A 396 3.49 24.44 -5.56
CA TYR A 396 2.23 25.15 -5.80
C TYR A 396 1.31 25.22 -4.58
N PHE A 397 1.48 24.34 -3.56
CA PHE A 397 0.51 24.17 -2.49
C PHE A 397 1.09 24.16 -1.05
N ASP A 398 2.42 24.18 -0.83
CA ASP A 398 3.01 24.19 0.50
C ASP A 398 3.26 25.59 1.10
N ASN A 399 2.81 26.63 0.44
CA ASN A 399 2.95 28.02 0.93
C ASN A 399 2.00 28.35 2.07
#